data_86d72e97f70041107ea4e80123d27297
#
_entry.id   86d72e97f70041107ea4e80123d27297
#
_cell.length_a   1.000
_cell.length_b   1.000
_cell.length_c   1.000
_cell.angle_alpha   90.00
_cell.angle_beta   90.00
_cell.angle_gamma   90.00
#
_symmetry.space_group_name_H-M   'P 1'
#
loop_
_entity.id
_entity.type
_entity.pdbx_description
1 polymer ?
#
loop_
_entity_poly.entity_id
_entity_poly.type
_entity_poly.pdbx_seq_one_letter_code
_entity_poly.pdbx_strand_id
1 'polypeptide(L)' 'MSTHTEIFDNMIYVLSQFAQSHKALNTHEVASQLNINLRTAQRITKSLNELGWLEFKRVGRSNLYFASEKTKKLFGGAK' A
#
# COMPACT_ATOMS: atom_id res chain seq x y z
N MET A 1 12.60 -20.40 3.69
CA MET A 1 12.05 -19.47 3.46
C MET A 1 12.27 -18.32 4.14
N SER A 2 12.47 -17.36 3.60
CA SER A 2 12.84 -16.18 4.19
C SER A 2 11.66 -15.28 4.40
N THR A 3 11.46 -14.93 5.62
CA THR A 3 10.40 -14.04 5.97
C THR A 3 10.61 -12.66 5.36
N HIS A 4 11.87 -12.27 5.26
CA HIS A 4 12.20 -10.97 4.70
C HIS A 4 11.77 -10.87 3.25
N THR A 5 11.98 -11.92 2.48
CA THR A 5 11.59 -11.92 1.09
C THR A 5 10.09 -11.81 0.94
N GLU A 6 9.36 -12.52 1.78
CA GLU A 6 7.90 -12.46 1.72
C GLU A 6 7.37 -11.08 2.03
N ILE A 7 7.94 -10.42 3.04
CA ILE A 7 7.50 -9.09 3.41
C ILE A 7 7.79 -8.11 2.28
N PHE A 8 8.97 -8.21 1.70
CA PHE A 8 9.35 -7.31 0.63
C PHE A 8 8.44 -7.50 -0.59
N ASP A 9 8.17 -8.75 -0.93
CA ASP A 9 7.29 -9.04 -2.06
C ASP A 9 5.88 -8.49 -1.82
N ASN A 10 5.40 -8.61 -0.59
CA ASN A 10 4.09 -8.07 -0.26
C ASN A 10 4.06 -6.56 -0.39
N MET A 11 5.12 -5.89 0.01
CA MET A 11 5.17 -4.44 -0.10
C MET A 11 5.14 -4.00 -1.56
N ILE A 12 5.89 -4.68 -2.42
CA ILE A 12 5.90 -4.38 -3.84
C ILE A 12 4.52 -4.61 -4.44
N TYR A 13 3.90 -5.71 -4.07
CA TYR A 13 2.59 -6.04 -4.59
C TYR A 13 1.55 -5.00 -4.15
N VAL A 14 1.62 -4.60 -2.88
CA VAL A 14 0.71 -3.58 -2.38
C VAL A 14 0.88 -2.29 -3.17
N LEU A 15 2.12 -1.88 -3.39
CA LEU A 15 2.37 -0.67 -4.15
C LEU A 15 1.81 -0.74 -5.55
N SER A 16 1.98 -1.87 -6.21
CA SER A 16 1.49 -2.00 -7.57
C SER A 16 -0.03 -1.93 -7.61
N GLN A 17 -0.69 -2.51 -6.61
CA GLN A 17 -2.13 -2.45 -6.54
C GLN A 17 -2.63 -1.01 -6.34
N PHE A 18 -1.97 -0.28 -5.46
CA PHE A 18 -2.33 1.10 -5.25
C PHE A 18 -2.09 1.94 -6.51
N ALA A 19 -1.00 1.68 -7.19
CA ALA A 19 -0.68 2.43 -8.40
C ALA A 19 -1.70 2.19 -9.51
N GLN A 20 -2.22 0.98 -9.58
CA GLN A 20 -3.16 0.63 -10.62
C GLN A 20 -4.59 1.06 -10.31
N SER A 21 -4.96 1.02 -9.04
CA SER A 21 -6.36 1.21 -8.72
C SER A 21 -6.83 2.65 -8.78
N HIS A 22 -5.93 3.60 -8.60
CA HIS A 22 -6.28 5.01 -8.57
C HIS A 22 -7.31 5.35 -7.49
N LYS A 23 -7.47 4.47 -6.53
CA LYS A 23 -8.41 4.69 -5.45
C LYS A 23 -7.69 4.67 -4.13
N ALA A 24 -8.22 5.41 -3.18
CA ALA A 24 -7.73 5.33 -1.81
C ALA A 24 -8.36 4.10 -1.14
N LEU A 25 -7.55 3.38 -0.39
CA LEU A 25 -8.01 2.16 0.28
C LEU A 25 -7.67 2.25 1.77
N ASN A 26 -8.55 1.72 2.61
CA ASN A 26 -8.20 1.62 4.01
C ASN A 26 -7.48 0.29 4.25
N THR A 27 -6.95 0.11 5.47
CA THR A 27 -6.16 -1.08 5.76
C THR A 27 -6.99 -2.36 5.73
N HIS A 28 -8.28 -2.27 6.05
CA HIS A 28 -9.15 -3.44 5.95
C HIS A 28 -9.27 -3.90 4.51
N GLU A 29 -9.40 -2.96 3.60
CA GLU A 29 -9.50 -3.29 2.19
C GLU A 29 -8.20 -3.89 1.67
N VAL A 30 -7.07 -3.33 2.11
CA VAL A 30 -5.78 -3.88 1.73
C VAL A 30 -5.65 -5.31 2.24
N ALA A 31 -5.99 -5.54 3.51
CA ALA A 31 -5.89 -6.87 4.08
C ALA A 31 -6.76 -7.86 3.32
N SER A 32 -7.96 -7.45 2.96
CA SER A 32 -8.89 -8.30 2.24
C SER A 32 -8.38 -8.64 0.85
N GLN A 33 -7.89 -7.65 0.14
CA GLN A 33 -7.43 -7.86 -1.23
C GLN A 33 -6.20 -8.75 -1.30
N LEU A 34 -5.31 -8.64 -0.32
CA LEU A 34 -4.10 -9.44 -0.31
C LEU A 34 -4.25 -10.74 0.46
N ASN A 35 -5.39 -10.91 1.10
CA ASN A 35 -5.62 -12.10 1.93
C ASN A 35 -4.56 -12.21 3.03
N ILE A 36 -4.27 -11.11 3.68
CA ILE A 36 -3.35 -11.09 4.80
C ILE A 36 -4.10 -10.54 6.01
N ASN A 37 -3.54 -10.71 7.20
CA ASN A 37 -4.25 -10.23 8.36
C ASN A 37 -4.13 -8.72 8.49
N LEU A 38 -5.02 -8.14 9.27
CA LEU A 38 -5.10 -6.70 9.38
C LEU A 38 -3.83 -6.08 9.95
N ARG A 39 -3.23 -6.75 10.91
CA ARG A 39 -2.03 -6.23 11.53
C ARG A 39 -0.90 -6.11 10.51
N THR A 40 -0.76 -7.12 9.66
CA THR A 40 0.26 -7.08 8.60
C THR A 40 -0.04 -5.95 7.63
N ALA A 41 -1.30 -5.79 7.24
CA ALA A 41 -1.68 -4.70 6.34
C ALA A 41 -1.36 -3.35 6.95
N GLN A 42 -1.63 -3.18 8.24
CA GLN A 42 -1.33 -1.93 8.91
C GLN A 42 0.16 -1.63 8.92
N ARG A 43 0.96 -2.65 9.17
CA ARG A 43 2.41 -2.47 9.20
C ARG A 43 2.94 -2.10 7.83
N ILE A 44 2.45 -2.76 6.80
CA ILE A 44 2.91 -2.50 5.44
C ILE A 44 2.52 -1.09 5.00
N THR A 45 1.27 -0.71 5.20
CA THR A 45 0.84 0.61 4.77
C THR A 45 1.53 1.71 5.53
N LYS A 46 1.76 1.50 6.82
CA LYS A 46 2.47 2.49 7.60
C LYS A 46 3.91 2.65 7.14
N SER A 47 4.59 1.53 6.90
CA SER A 47 5.96 1.57 6.42
C SER A 47 6.06 2.27 5.07
N LEU A 48 5.15 1.96 4.17
CA LEU A 48 5.17 2.58 2.86
C LEU A 48 4.87 4.07 2.94
N ASN A 49 4.01 4.44 3.85
CA ASN A 49 3.71 5.85 4.06
C ASN A 49 4.95 6.59 4.60
N GLU A 50 5.64 5.98 5.54
CA GLU A 50 6.83 6.61 6.11
C GLU A 50 7.94 6.77 5.10
N LEU A 51 8.01 5.87 4.13
CA LEU A 51 9.02 5.95 3.09
C LEU A 51 8.61 6.85 1.93
N GLY A 52 7.40 7.37 1.96
CA GLY A 52 6.94 8.25 0.91
C GLY A 52 6.32 7.58 -0.29
N TRP A 53 6.12 6.25 -0.22
CA TRP A 53 5.51 5.53 -1.32
C TRP A 53 4.00 5.63 -1.31
N LEU A 54 3.39 5.77 -0.13
CA LEU A 54 1.96 5.97 0.01
C LEU A 54 1.72 7.25 0.78
N GLU A 55 0.64 7.90 0.46
CA GLU A 55 0.15 9.02 1.25
C GLU A 55 -1.14 8.59 1.92
N PHE A 56 -1.53 9.31 2.94
CA PHE A 56 -2.80 8.97 3.54
C PHE A 56 -3.59 10.23 3.86
N LYS A 57 -4.89 10.01 4.00
CA LYS A 57 -5.76 11.10 4.31
C LYS A 57 -6.80 10.56 5.25
N ARG A 58 -7.19 11.35 6.21
CA ARG A 58 -8.17 10.94 7.18
C ARG A 58 -9.54 11.42 6.76
N VAL A 59 -10.48 10.49 6.67
CA VAL A 59 -11.85 10.83 6.30
C VAL A 59 -12.73 10.22 7.38
N GLY A 60 -13.31 11.10 8.21
CA GLY A 60 -14.08 10.63 9.34
C GLY A 60 -13.19 9.86 10.29
N ARG A 61 -13.52 8.60 10.51
CA ARG A 61 -12.75 7.75 11.38
C ARG A 61 -11.81 6.82 10.65
N SER A 62 -11.76 6.95 9.34
CA SER A 62 -10.95 6.06 8.54
C SER A 62 -9.72 6.74 8.01
N ASN A 63 -8.64 5.98 7.93
CA ASN A 63 -7.44 6.44 7.27
C ASN A 63 -7.39 5.74 5.92
N LEU A 64 -7.37 6.55 4.87
CA LEU A 64 -7.31 6.03 3.51
C LEU A 64 -5.92 6.25 2.97
N TYR A 65 -5.35 5.23 2.36
CA TYR A 65 -4.02 5.31 1.77
C TYR A 65 -4.15 5.34 0.26
N PHE A 66 -3.26 6.05 -0.39
CA PHE A 66 -3.25 6.11 -1.85
C PHE A 66 -1.81 6.28 -2.33
N ALA A 67 -1.59 5.95 -3.60
CA ALA A 67 -0.25 6.01 -4.17
C ALA A 67 0.23 7.45 -4.24
N SER A 68 1.46 7.67 -3.80
CA SER A 68 2.07 8.99 -3.92
C SER A 68 2.50 9.21 -5.37
N GLU A 69 2.90 10.43 -5.67
CA GLU A 69 3.43 10.76 -6.99
C GLU A 69 4.61 9.88 -7.35
N LYS A 70 5.45 9.66 -6.37
CA LYS A 70 6.63 8.83 -6.53
C LYS A 70 6.26 7.42 -7.01
N THR A 71 5.24 6.85 -6.40
CA THR A 71 4.77 5.52 -6.76
C THR A 71 4.14 5.52 -8.14
N LYS A 72 3.35 6.52 -8.43
CA LYS A 72 2.70 6.60 -9.73
C LYS A 72 3.72 6.69 -10.84
N LYS A 73 4.78 7.45 -10.62
CA LYS A 73 5.83 7.56 -11.62
C LYS A 73 6.56 6.25 -11.81
N LEU A 74 6.79 5.54 -10.72
CA LEU A 74 7.55 4.30 -10.79
C LEU A 74 6.77 3.20 -11.53
N PHE A 75 5.49 3.05 -11.23
CA PHE A 75 4.72 1.96 -11.78
C PHE A 75 3.90 2.33 -13.00
N GLY A 76 3.46 3.57 -13.07
CA GLY A 76 2.58 3.95 -14.14
C GLY A 76 3.15 4.95 -15.08
N GLY A 77 4.36 5.36 -14.84
CA GLY A 77 4.89 6.49 -15.55
C GLY A 77 5.46 6.21 -16.91
N ALA A 78 5.26 5.06 -17.37
CA ALA A 78 5.84 4.71 -18.63
C ALA A 78 5.23 5.51 -19.76
N LYS A 79 4.16 6.15 -19.46
CA LYS A 79 3.64 6.85 -20.49
C LYS A 79 3.69 8.16 -20.36
#